data_b972c3ac13717e52e839bf7122eeb62f
#
_entry.id   b972c3ac13717e52e839bf7122eeb62f
#
_cell.length_a   1.000
_cell.length_b   1.000
_cell.length_c   1.000
_cell.angle_alpha   90.00
_cell.angle_beta   90.00
_cell.angle_gamma   90.00
#
_symmetry.space_group_name_H-M   'P 1'
#
loop_
_entity.id
_entity.type
_entity.pdbx_description
1 polymer ?
#
loop_
_entity_poly.entity_id
_entity_poly.type
_entity_poly.pdbx_seq_one_letter_code
_entity_poly.pdbx_strand_id
1 'polypeptide(L)'
;MINYKGNKFSGYNKPKATPGESKKSAVLAKENGKVKLVRFGDPDMTIKKHIPANRKSFRARMNCDNPGSKLSARWWSCAAW
;
A
#
# COMPACT_ATOMS: atom_id res chain seq x y z
N MET A 1 -14.12 6.71 -12.76
CA MET A 1 -13.86 6.24 -11.39
C MET A 1 -14.43 4.85 -11.17
N ILE A 2 -13.73 4.03 -10.40
CA ILE A 2 -14.16 2.68 -10.08
C ILE A 2 -14.75 2.67 -8.69
N ASN A 3 -15.96 2.09 -8.55
CA ASN A 3 -16.62 1.95 -7.27
C ASN A 3 -16.52 0.49 -6.82
N TYR A 4 -15.90 0.24 -5.66
CA TYR A 4 -15.69 -1.11 -5.14
C TYR A 4 -16.00 -1.13 -3.65
N LYS A 5 -17.00 -1.92 -3.26
CA LYS A 5 -17.43 -2.07 -1.86
C LYS A 5 -17.65 -0.73 -1.15
N GLY A 6 -18.29 0.22 -1.85
CA GLY A 6 -18.57 1.54 -1.30
C GLY A 6 -17.42 2.53 -1.34
N ASN A 7 -16.25 2.13 -1.86
CA ASN A 7 -15.08 2.99 -2.00
C ASN A 7 -14.89 3.37 -3.47
N LYS A 8 -14.54 4.63 -3.70
CA LYS A 8 -14.29 5.14 -5.05
C LYS A 8 -12.80 5.27 -5.30
N PHE A 9 -12.34 4.75 -6.43
CA PHE A 9 -10.94 4.80 -6.85
C PHE A 9 -10.83 5.43 -8.24
N SER A 10 -9.74 6.14 -8.49
CA SER A 10 -9.50 6.73 -9.80
C SER A 10 -9.15 5.68 -10.85
N GLY A 11 -8.76 4.49 -10.44
CA GLY A 11 -8.42 3.39 -11.32
C GLY A 11 -7.78 2.25 -10.53
N TYR A 12 -7.41 1.19 -11.25
CA TYR A 12 -6.69 0.07 -10.65
C TYR A 12 -5.24 0.48 -10.37
N ASN A 13 -4.66 -0.08 -9.29
CA ASN A 13 -3.26 0.14 -8.91
C ASN A 13 -2.92 1.61 -8.68
N LYS A 14 -3.90 2.40 -8.22
CA LYS A 14 -3.73 3.82 -7.90
C LYS A 14 -4.09 4.06 -6.43
N PRO A 15 -3.11 4.04 -5.53
CA PRO A 15 -3.36 4.25 -4.10
C PRO A 15 -3.94 5.63 -3.81
N LYS A 16 -4.80 5.68 -2.79
CA LYS A 16 -5.34 6.94 -2.30
C LYS A 16 -5.20 7.03 -0.79
N ALA A 17 -5.11 8.24 -0.27
CA ALA A 17 -5.10 8.47 1.17
C ALA A 17 -6.50 8.20 1.76
N THR A 18 -6.53 7.56 2.93
CA THR A 18 -7.78 7.28 3.64
C THR A 18 -7.66 7.75 5.10
N PRO A 19 -7.59 9.08 5.32
CA PRO A 19 -7.49 9.61 6.68
C PRO A 19 -8.72 9.24 7.50
N GLY A 20 -8.50 8.93 8.78
CA GLY A 20 -9.56 8.52 9.66
C GLY A 20 -9.95 7.05 9.60
N GLU A 21 -9.37 6.27 8.70
CA GLU A 21 -9.58 4.84 8.63
C GLU A 21 -8.47 4.07 9.35
N SER A 22 -8.63 2.74 9.48
CA SER A 22 -7.69 1.90 10.21
C SER A 22 -6.28 1.87 9.57
N LYS A 23 -6.19 2.17 8.27
CA LYS A 23 -4.92 2.26 7.55
C LYS A 23 -4.83 3.61 6.84
N LYS A 24 -3.61 4.10 6.63
CA LYS A 24 -3.38 5.41 5.99
C LYS A 24 -3.82 5.47 4.55
N SER A 25 -3.76 4.35 3.85
CA SER A 25 -3.99 4.32 2.41
C SER A 25 -4.76 3.09 2.00
N ALA A 26 -5.42 3.18 0.86
CA ALA A 26 -6.09 2.06 0.24
C ALA A 26 -5.85 2.09 -1.26
N VAL A 27 -5.85 0.92 -1.88
CA VAL A 27 -5.68 0.77 -3.31
C VAL A 27 -6.56 -0.36 -3.82
N LEU A 28 -7.12 -0.18 -5.01
CA LEU A 28 -7.81 -1.26 -5.70
C LEU A 28 -6.78 -1.97 -6.58
N ALA A 29 -6.15 -3.00 -6.02
CA ALA A 29 -5.09 -3.72 -6.69
C ALA A 29 -5.64 -4.70 -7.71
N LYS A 30 -4.98 -4.77 -8.86
CA LYS A 30 -5.34 -5.73 -9.91
C LYS A 30 -4.08 -6.41 -10.42
N GLU A 31 -4.09 -7.74 -10.42
CA GLU A 31 -3.00 -8.57 -10.89
C GLU A 31 -3.55 -9.85 -11.53
N ASN A 32 -3.13 -10.13 -12.77
CA ASN A 32 -3.52 -11.35 -13.48
C ASN A 32 -5.04 -11.56 -13.51
N GLY A 33 -5.80 -10.48 -13.71
CA GLY A 33 -7.26 -10.55 -13.76
C GLY A 33 -7.96 -10.60 -12.41
N LYS A 34 -7.20 -10.64 -11.31
CA LYS A 34 -7.74 -10.64 -9.95
C LYS A 34 -7.74 -9.22 -9.39
N VAL A 35 -8.83 -8.85 -8.73
CA VAL A 35 -8.99 -7.52 -8.13
C VAL A 35 -9.23 -7.67 -6.64
N LYS A 36 -8.52 -6.86 -5.83
CA LYS A 36 -8.67 -6.88 -4.38
C LYS A 36 -8.49 -5.47 -3.82
N LEU A 37 -9.33 -5.12 -2.84
CA LEU A 37 -9.13 -3.90 -2.07
C LEU A 37 -8.03 -4.16 -1.04
N VAL A 38 -6.93 -3.42 -1.15
CA VAL A 38 -5.78 -3.53 -0.26
C VAL A 38 -5.69 -2.27 0.57
N ARG A 39 -5.64 -2.43 1.90
CA ARG A 39 -5.40 -1.34 2.83
C ARG A 39 -4.01 -1.49 3.40
N PHE A 40 -3.25 -0.41 3.42
CA PHE A 40 -1.86 -0.45 3.87
C PHE A 40 -1.46 0.84 4.56
N GLY A 41 -0.30 0.82 5.23
CA GLY A 41 0.20 1.94 5.99
C GLY A 41 -0.37 1.98 7.41
N ASP A 42 0.51 2.03 8.42
CA ASP A 42 0.11 2.11 9.81
C ASP A 42 -0.23 3.58 10.13
N PRO A 43 -1.44 3.89 10.64
CA PRO A 43 -1.83 5.27 10.95
C PRO A 43 -1.00 5.86 12.08
N ASP A 44 -0.43 5.03 12.94
CA ASP A 44 0.39 5.48 14.07
C ASP A 44 1.87 5.63 13.71
N MET A 45 2.27 5.23 12.51
CA MET A 45 3.66 5.34 12.05
C MET A 45 3.82 6.43 11.01
N THR A 46 4.89 7.20 11.15
CA THR A 46 5.31 8.18 10.14
C THR A 46 6.28 7.50 9.18
N ILE A 47 6.07 7.71 7.88
CA ILE A 47 7.01 7.20 6.87
C ILE A 47 8.27 8.04 6.92
N LYS A 48 9.40 7.41 7.27
CA LYS A 48 10.69 8.08 7.40
C LYS A 48 11.63 7.70 6.26
N LYS A 49 11.12 7.67 5.05
CA LYS A 49 11.91 7.28 3.88
C LYS A 49 13.03 8.28 3.55
N HIS A 50 12.94 9.50 4.06
CA HIS A 50 14.00 10.50 3.91
C HIS A 50 15.20 10.24 4.82
N ILE A 51 15.09 9.31 5.78
CA ILE A 51 16.18 8.89 6.64
C ILE A 51 16.71 7.55 6.09
N PRO A 52 17.91 7.51 5.48
CA PRO A 52 18.37 6.30 4.78
C PRO A 52 18.43 5.05 5.66
N ALA A 53 18.83 5.18 6.91
CA ALA A 53 18.90 4.05 7.83
C ALA A 53 17.52 3.45 8.10
N ASN A 54 16.49 4.28 8.30
CA ASN A 54 15.13 3.82 8.54
C ASN A 54 14.54 3.16 7.31
N ARG A 55 14.79 3.75 6.14
CA ARG A 55 14.32 3.19 4.87
C ARG A 55 14.94 1.83 4.62
N LYS A 56 16.24 1.71 4.80
CA LYS A 56 16.96 0.44 4.62
C LYS A 56 16.44 -0.63 5.55
N SER A 57 16.26 -0.30 6.84
CA SER A 57 15.76 -1.23 7.84
C SER A 57 14.34 -1.71 7.49
N PHE A 58 13.46 -0.80 7.09
CA PHE A 58 12.10 -1.17 6.69
C PHE A 58 12.11 -2.09 5.48
N ARG A 59 12.84 -1.73 4.44
CA ARG A 59 12.88 -2.51 3.20
C ARG A 59 13.46 -3.90 3.43
N ALA A 60 14.49 -4.01 4.27
CA ALA A 60 15.08 -5.30 4.61
C ALA A 60 14.12 -6.16 5.42
N ARG A 61 13.46 -5.58 6.43
CA ARG A 61 12.51 -6.30 7.29
C ARG A 61 11.30 -6.79 6.51
N MET A 62 10.79 -5.99 5.58
CA MET A 62 9.63 -6.32 4.77
C MET A 62 9.98 -7.09 3.50
N ASN A 63 11.27 -7.32 3.27
CA ASN A 63 11.76 -8.01 2.08
C ASN A 63 11.25 -7.34 0.79
N CYS A 64 11.49 -6.04 0.68
CA CYS A 64 10.96 -5.25 -0.44
C CYS A 64 11.57 -5.60 -1.80
N ASP A 65 12.70 -6.29 -1.82
CA ASP A 65 13.28 -6.78 -3.08
C ASP A 65 12.47 -7.93 -3.67
N ASN A 66 11.67 -8.60 -2.84
CA ASN A 66 10.79 -9.68 -3.27
C ASN A 66 9.48 -9.60 -2.48
N PRO A 67 8.66 -8.57 -2.71
CA PRO A 67 7.47 -8.31 -1.90
C PRO A 67 6.29 -9.24 -2.19
N GLY A 68 6.38 -10.05 -3.23
CA GLY A 68 5.30 -10.98 -3.60
C GLY A 68 4.22 -10.32 -4.44
N SER A 69 2.97 -10.70 -4.20
CA SER A 69 1.83 -10.27 -5.03
C SER A 69 1.43 -8.81 -4.76
N LYS A 70 1.00 -8.11 -5.81
CA LYS A 70 0.35 -6.79 -5.70
C LYS A 70 -0.94 -6.82 -4.90
N LEU A 71 -1.50 -7.99 -4.67
CA LEU A 71 -2.72 -8.14 -3.88
C LEU A 71 -2.43 -8.18 -2.38
N SER A 72 -1.21 -7.88 -1.96
CA SER A 72 -0.81 -7.87 -0.56
C SER A 72 -0.46 -6.45 -0.08
N ALA A 73 -0.72 -6.18 1.19
CA ALA A 73 -0.37 -4.91 1.81
C ALA A 73 1.15 -4.67 1.82
N ARG A 74 1.93 -5.75 1.92
CA ARG A 74 3.40 -5.67 1.90
C ARG A 74 3.90 -5.02 0.61
N TRP A 75 3.37 -5.42 -0.53
CA TRP A 75 3.79 -4.88 -1.83
C TRP A 75 3.58 -3.37 -1.88
N TRP A 76 2.42 -2.92 -1.43
CA TRP A 76 2.08 -1.50 -1.47
C TRP A 76 2.82 -0.69 -0.40
N SER A 77 3.05 -1.27 0.78
CA SER A 77 3.87 -0.64 1.79
C SER A 77 5.30 -0.44 1.31
N CYS A 78 5.86 -1.44 0.64
CA CYS A 78 7.20 -1.33 0.05
C CYS A 78 7.25 -0.25 -1.03
N ALA A 79 6.20 -0.11 -1.83
CA ALA A 79 6.12 0.92 -2.86
C ALA A 79 6.06 2.33 -2.27
N ALA A 80 5.49 2.48 -1.06
CA ALA A 80 5.36 3.77 -0.39
C ALA A 80 6.67 4.21 0.29
N TRP A 81 7.56 3.30 0.57
CA TRP A 81 8.87 3.57 1.16
C TRP A 81 9.93 3.56 0.07
#